data_2487e489f96ea441a3b7ea531d2368c1
#
_entry.id   2487e489f96ea441a3b7ea531d2368c1
#
_cell.length_a   1.000
_cell.length_b   1.000
_cell.length_c   1.000
_cell.angle_alpha   90.00
_cell.angle_beta   90.00
_cell.angle_gamma   90.00
#
_symmetry.space_group_name_H-M   'P 1'
#
loop_
_entity.id
_entity.type
_entity.pdbx_description
1 polymer ?
#
loop_
_entity_poly.entity_id
_entity_poly.type
_entity_poly.pdbx_seq_one_letter_code
_entity_poly.pdbx_strand_id
1 'polypeptide(L)'
;VEAGYASAKYQDISSRFIPLKEDSILCIQGVVKNPYRYVISSVWYLFLPLWVMFLVVLDCILGQVKVLRTQRHLEQFQKDFTYAMIHDMKSPLSSILMGAHILNSGKLSGKPGKEEKYRQAMMEECEHLLTLSNRVLVLTKLDEGHLELHQEEVPLRPLLDDMIAKISLKTSKRVEFTTVYHRCEMVYADAFCLREVLGNLLDNAIKYSHEEVKIDIICESEKGFCKIKVCDNGLGIPLKDQSLIFNRFERSAAVGRSGRGGAAGFCVG
;
A
#
# COMPACT_ATOMS: atom_id res chain seq x y z
N VAL A 1 -71.17 -9.04 -55.82
CA VAL A 1 -70.61 -9.25 -54.50
C VAL A 1 -69.16 -9.04 -54.68
N GLU A 2 -68.67 -7.87 -54.38
CA GLU A 2 -67.23 -7.56 -54.40
C GLU A 2 -66.55 -8.35 -53.32
N ALA A 3 -65.70 -9.28 -53.73
CA ALA A 3 -64.77 -9.95 -52.84
C ALA A 3 -63.68 -8.96 -52.47
N GLY A 4 -63.80 -8.35 -51.30
CA GLY A 4 -62.74 -7.49 -50.74
C GLY A 4 -61.47 -8.32 -50.49
N TYR A 5 -60.49 -8.27 -51.38
CA TYR A 5 -59.19 -8.74 -51.18
C TYR A 5 -58.52 -7.84 -50.14
N ALA A 6 -58.51 -8.28 -48.87
CA ALA A 6 -57.68 -7.64 -47.89
C ALA A 6 -56.21 -8.01 -48.27
N SER A 7 -55.51 -7.06 -48.86
CA SER A 7 -54.10 -7.15 -49.13
C SER A 7 -53.34 -7.48 -47.76
N ALA A 8 -52.94 -8.72 -47.62
CA ALA A 8 -52.14 -9.13 -46.49
C ALA A 8 -50.82 -8.33 -46.54
N LYS A 9 -50.56 -7.50 -45.54
CA LYS A 9 -49.28 -6.85 -45.41
C LYS A 9 -48.20 -7.92 -45.27
N TYR A 10 -47.06 -7.70 -45.86
CA TYR A 10 -45.90 -8.62 -45.93
C TYR A 10 -45.50 -9.30 -44.58
N GLN A 11 -46.12 -8.92 -43.49
CA GLN A 11 -45.90 -9.42 -42.13
C GLN A 11 -47.00 -10.36 -41.62
N ASP A 12 -48.06 -10.61 -42.38
CA ASP A 12 -49.17 -11.46 -41.98
C ASP A 12 -49.05 -12.85 -42.62
N ILE A 13 -49.28 -13.90 -41.83
CA ILE A 13 -49.31 -15.28 -42.34
C ILE A 13 -50.75 -15.64 -42.63
N SER A 14 -51.02 -16.00 -43.84
CA SER A 14 -52.37 -16.42 -44.26
C SER A 14 -52.41 -17.91 -44.62
N SER A 15 -53.53 -18.59 -44.27
CA SER A 15 -53.77 -19.96 -44.67
C SER A 15 -54.25 -20.00 -46.14
N ARG A 16 -54.21 -21.21 -46.76
CA ARG A 16 -54.88 -21.43 -48.03
C ARG A 16 -56.39 -21.26 -47.86
N PHE A 17 -57.08 -20.85 -48.94
CA PHE A 17 -58.54 -20.82 -48.99
C PHE A 17 -59.09 -22.22 -48.81
N ILE A 18 -59.97 -22.37 -47.83
CA ILE A 18 -60.68 -23.64 -47.60
C ILE A 18 -62.16 -23.44 -48.00
N PRO A 19 -62.69 -24.15 -49.01
CA PRO A 19 -64.11 -24.03 -49.42
C PRO A 19 -64.94 -24.60 -48.29
N LEU A 20 -66.03 -23.88 -47.96
CA LEU A 20 -67.05 -24.29 -46.98
C LEU A 20 -67.92 -25.44 -47.39
N LYS A 21 -68.05 -25.69 -48.73
CA LYS A 21 -68.81 -26.77 -49.33
C LYS A 21 -68.27 -27.01 -50.73
N GLU A 22 -68.32 -28.26 -51.21
CA GLU A 22 -67.71 -28.69 -52.47
C GLU A 22 -68.22 -27.91 -53.74
N ASP A 23 -69.39 -27.33 -53.65
CA ASP A 23 -70.01 -26.52 -54.75
C ASP A 23 -70.24 -25.05 -54.42
N SER A 24 -69.51 -24.48 -53.37
CA SER A 24 -69.78 -23.12 -52.97
C SER A 24 -68.60 -22.18 -53.29
N ILE A 25 -68.98 -20.97 -53.74
CA ILE A 25 -68.04 -19.86 -54.01
C ILE A 25 -67.52 -19.24 -52.70
N LEU A 26 -67.95 -19.72 -51.53
CA LEU A 26 -67.59 -19.22 -50.22
C LEU A 26 -66.40 -19.99 -49.69
N CYS A 27 -65.27 -19.27 -49.50
CA CYS A 27 -64.04 -19.78 -48.92
C CYS A 27 -63.65 -19.04 -47.63
N ILE A 28 -63.05 -19.72 -46.65
CA ILE A 28 -62.50 -19.10 -45.42
C ILE A 28 -61.01 -19.09 -45.56
N GLN A 29 -60.40 -17.96 -45.20
CA GLN A 29 -58.98 -17.82 -45.08
C GLN A 29 -58.66 -17.32 -43.67
N GLY A 30 -57.86 -18.04 -42.95
CA GLY A 30 -57.32 -17.61 -41.68
C GLY A 30 -56.07 -16.69 -41.87
N VAL A 31 -56.10 -15.51 -41.28
CA VAL A 31 -54.94 -14.57 -41.30
C VAL A 31 -54.48 -14.32 -39.89
N VAL A 32 -53.26 -14.66 -39.65
CA VAL A 32 -52.60 -14.31 -38.38
C VAL A 32 -51.79 -13.02 -38.58
N LYS A 33 -52.27 -11.96 -37.95
CA LYS A 33 -51.63 -10.63 -38.04
C LYS A 33 -50.42 -10.57 -37.13
N ASN A 34 -49.29 -10.14 -37.69
CA ASN A 34 -48.05 -9.90 -36.96
C ASN A 34 -47.60 -11.06 -36.05
N PRO A 35 -47.35 -12.28 -36.54
CA PRO A 35 -46.98 -13.45 -35.74
C PRO A 35 -45.67 -13.20 -34.94
N TYR A 36 -44.76 -12.42 -35.49
CA TYR A 36 -43.52 -12.04 -34.81
C TYR A 36 -43.76 -11.28 -33.49
N ARG A 37 -44.74 -10.39 -33.48
CA ARG A 37 -45.07 -9.62 -32.28
C ARG A 37 -45.64 -10.50 -31.17
N TYR A 38 -46.41 -11.51 -31.53
CA TYR A 38 -46.96 -12.49 -30.61
C TYR A 38 -45.83 -13.37 -30.03
N VAL A 39 -44.91 -13.88 -30.87
CA VAL A 39 -43.81 -14.71 -30.45
C VAL A 39 -42.86 -13.91 -29.56
N ILE A 40 -42.50 -12.67 -29.93
CA ILE A 40 -41.62 -11.81 -29.11
C ILE A 40 -42.26 -11.50 -27.77
N SER A 41 -43.56 -11.16 -27.73
CA SER A 41 -44.27 -10.89 -26.47
C SER A 41 -44.41 -12.13 -25.59
N SER A 42 -44.39 -13.32 -26.19
CA SER A 42 -44.51 -14.59 -25.47
C SER A 42 -43.17 -15.11 -24.93
N VAL A 43 -42.01 -14.66 -25.49
CA VAL A 43 -40.67 -15.17 -25.08
C VAL A 43 -39.81 -14.09 -24.40
N TRP A 44 -40.24 -12.83 -24.38
CA TRP A 44 -39.43 -11.74 -23.81
C TRP A 44 -39.07 -11.97 -22.32
N TYR A 45 -39.98 -12.61 -21.56
CA TYR A 45 -39.74 -12.90 -20.16
C TYR A 45 -38.54 -13.89 -19.90
N LEU A 46 -38.17 -14.67 -20.94
CA LEU A 46 -37.02 -15.56 -20.87
C LEU A 46 -35.70 -14.78 -20.98
N PHE A 47 -35.70 -13.61 -21.61
CA PHE A 47 -34.52 -12.76 -21.75
C PHE A 47 -34.18 -12.02 -20.45
N LEU A 48 -35.16 -11.71 -19.61
CA LEU A 48 -34.97 -11.00 -18.37
C LEU A 48 -34.05 -11.76 -17.39
N PRO A 49 -34.28 -13.04 -17.05
CA PRO A 49 -33.37 -13.80 -16.20
C PRO A 49 -31.99 -13.99 -16.85
N LEU A 50 -31.92 -14.12 -18.18
CA LEU A 50 -30.65 -14.21 -18.90
C LEU A 50 -29.82 -12.92 -18.73
N TRP A 51 -30.46 -11.75 -18.85
CA TRP A 51 -29.84 -10.46 -18.63
C TRP A 51 -29.36 -10.29 -17.17
N VAL A 52 -30.20 -10.66 -16.21
CA VAL A 52 -29.80 -10.62 -14.78
C VAL A 52 -28.62 -11.51 -14.54
N MET A 53 -28.61 -12.75 -15.05
CA MET A 53 -27.49 -13.67 -14.92
C MET A 53 -26.22 -13.10 -15.56
N PHE A 54 -26.34 -12.47 -16.74
CA PHE A 54 -25.21 -11.82 -17.40
C PHE A 54 -24.60 -10.70 -16.54
N LEU A 55 -25.45 -9.85 -15.94
CA LEU A 55 -24.99 -8.77 -15.06
C LEU A 55 -24.28 -9.31 -13.82
N VAL A 56 -24.82 -10.38 -13.20
CA VAL A 56 -24.19 -11.02 -12.03
C VAL A 56 -22.82 -11.61 -12.40
N VAL A 57 -22.73 -12.29 -13.54
CA VAL A 57 -21.45 -12.85 -14.01
C VAL A 57 -20.44 -11.74 -14.31
N LEU A 58 -20.89 -10.65 -14.93
CA LEU A 58 -20.04 -9.50 -15.23
C LEU A 58 -19.50 -8.85 -13.94
N ASP A 59 -20.36 -8.62 -12.93
CA ASP A 59 -19.95 -8.08 -11.63
C ASP A 59 -18.97 -9.01 -10.93
N CYS A 60 -19.21 -10.31 -10.96
CA CYS A 60 -18.31 -11.32 -10.42
C CYS A 60 -16.91 -11.28 -11.09
N ILE A 61 -16.87 -11.17 -12.43
CA ILE A 61 -15.61 -11.06 -13.18
C ILE A 61 -14.88 -9.76 -12.82
N LEU A 62 -15.58 -8.64 -12.76
CA LEU A 62 -15.00 -7.36 -12.37
C LEU A 62 -14.44 -7.40 -10.95
N GLY A 63 -15.16 -8.03 -10.02
CA GLY A 63 -14.70 -8.28 -8.65
C GLY A 63 -13.42 -9.11 -8.62
N GLN A 64 -13.37 -10.23 -9.35
CA GLN A 64 -12.18 -11.09 -9.45
C GLN A 64 -10.98 -10.35 -10.05
N VAL A 65 -11.18 -9.56 -11.10
CA VAL A 65 -10.11 -8.75 -11.70
C VAL A 65 -9.54 -7.74 -10.69
N LYS A 66 -10.40 -7.12 -9.87
CA LYS A 66 -9.97 -6.19 -8.82
C LYS A 66 -9.12 -6.92 -7.76
N VAL A 67 -9.56 -8.07 -7.28
CA VAL A 67 -8.82 -8.89 -6.31
C VAL A 67 -7.47 -9.33 -6.87
N LEU A 68 -7.43 -9.84 -8.11
CA LEU A 68 -6.19 -10.25 -8.78
C LEU A 68 -5.21 -9.10 -8.98
N ARG A 69 -5.68 -7.88 -9.28
CA ARG A 69 -4.82 -6.70 -9.39
C ARG A 69 -4.20 -6.36 -8.04
N THR A 70 -4.99 -6.40 -6.97
CA THR A 70 -4.50 -6.15 -5.61
C THR A 70 -3.47 -7.20 -5.19
N GLN A 71 -3.72 -8.48 -5.46
CA GLN A 71 -2.76 -9.56 -5.17
C GLN A 71 -1.44 -9.39 -5.94
N ARG A 72 -1.50 -9.11 -7.23
CA ARG A 72 -0.28 -8.87 -8.05
C ARG A 72 0.51 -7.67 -7.54
N HIS A 73 -0.18 -6.63 -7.11
CA HIS A 73 0.47 -5.46 -6.53
C HIS A 73 1.21 -5.82 -5.24
N LEU A 74 0.58 -6.61 -4.36
CA LEU A 74 1.20 -7.10 -3.13
C LEU A 74 2.42 -8.01 -3.41
N GLU A 75 2.30 -8.95 -4.36
CA GLU A 75 3.42 -9.81 -4.75
C GLU A 75 4.61 -9.03 -5.33
N GLN A 76 4.32 -8.01 -6.14
CA GLN A 76 5.35 -7.17 -6.72
C GLN A 76 6.05 -6.37 -5.62
N PHE A 77 5.31 -5.83 -4.65
CA PHE A 77 5.88 -5.15 -3.50
C PHE A 77 6.72 -6.06 -2.61
N GLN A 78 6.27 -7.28 -2.34
CA GLN A 78 7.08 -8.24 -1.57
C GLN A 78 8.42 -8.51 -2.27
N LYS A 79 8.43 -8.63 -3.59
CA LYS A 79 9.66 -8.79 -4.38
C LYS A 79 10.55 -7.55 -4.28
N ASP A 80 10.00 -6.37 -4.53
CA ASP A 80 10.75 -5.11 -4.50
C ASP A 80 11.31 -4.84 -3.10
N PHE A 81 10.53 -5.12 -2.05
CA PHE A 81 10.96 -5.07 -0.66
C PHE A 81 12.12 -6.02 -0.40
N THR A 82 12.00 -7.27 -0.82
CA THR A 82 13.07 -8.28 -0.62
C THR A 82 14.35 -7.87 -1.35
N TYR A 83 14.25 -7.37 -2.58
CA TYR A 83 15.41 -6.88 -3.32
C TYR A 83 16.08 -5.67 -2.66
N ALA A 84 15.30 -4.68 -2.22
CA ALA A 84 15.80 -3.52 -1.53
C ALA A 84 16.52 -3.92 -0.23
N MET A 85 15.94 -4.85 0.52
CA MET A 85 16.49 -5.34 1.76
C MET A 85 17.80 -6.10 1.57
N ILE A 86 17.85 -7.02 0.58
CA ILE A 86 19.10 -7.73 0.24
C ILE A 86 20.18 -6.72 -0.17
N HIS A 87 19.80 -5.69 -0.93
CA HIS A 87 20.71 -4.62 -1.31
C HIS A 87 21.25 -3.86 -0.08
N ASP A 88 20.35 -3.48 0.84
CA ASP A 88 20.71 -2.70 2.03
C ASP A 88 21.54 -3.54 3.05
N MET A 89 21.37 -4.86 3.07
CA MET A 89 22.21 -5.78 3.85
C MET A 89 23.57 -6.04 3.19
N LYS A 90 23.67 -5.97 1.87
CA LYS A 90 24.92 -6.26 1.14
C LYS A 90 26.02 -5.23 1.45
N SER A 91 25.65 -3.96 1.60
CA SER A 91 26.62 -2.89 1.87
C SER A 91 27.34 -3.08 3.21
N PRO A 92 26.66 -3.17 4.36
CA PRO A 92 27.31 -3.40 5.66
C PRO A 92 28.09 -4.73 5.71
N LEU A 93 27.54 -5.78 5.09
CA LEU A 93 28.24 -7.06 5.01
C LEU A 93 29.57 -6.96 4.26
N SER A 94 29.60 -6.20 3.16
CA SER A 94 30.82 -5.94 2.39
C SER A 94 31.84 -5.11 3.19
N SER A 95 31.37 -4.12 3.97
CA SER A 95 32.20 -3.31 4.87
C SER A 95 32.85 -4.16 5.96
N ILE A 96 32.07 -5.05 6.59
CA ILE A 96 32.55 -5.98 7.60
C ILE A 96 33.60 -6.91 7.01
N LEU A 97 33.32 -7.51 5.85
CA LEU A 97 34.24 -8.43 5.18
C LEU A 97 35.55 -7.72 4.81
N MET A 98 35.48 -6.49 4.30
CA MET A 98 36.64 -5.69 3.95
C MET A 98 37.50 -5.34 5.21
N GLY A 99 36.81 -4.91 6.28
CA GLY A 99 37.47 -4.65 7.58
C GLY A 99 38.20 -5.88 8.12
N ALA A 100 37.56 -7.05 8.09
CA ALA A 100 38.13 -8.32 8.50
C ALA A 100 39.36 -8.70 7.65
N HIS A 101 39.29 -8.52 6.34
CA HIS A 101 40.45 -8.75 5.45
C HIS A 101 41.61 -7.82 5.75
N ILE A 102 41.36 -6.54 6.04
CA ILE A 102 42.41 -5.57 6.36
C ILE A 102 43.07 -5.95 7.69
N LEU A 103 42.30 -6.29 8.72
CA LEU A 103 42.84 -6.73 10.01
C LEU A 103 43.64 -8.01 9.87
N ASN A 104 43.19 -8.99 9.11
CA ASN A 104 43.88 -10.27 8.94
C ASN A 104 45.13 -10.17 8.04
N SER A 105 45.25 -9.13 7.20
CA SER A 105 46.37 -8.94 6.30
C SER A 105 47.67 -8.51 6.99
N GLY A 106 47.62 -8.19 8.28
CA GLY A 106 48.78 -7.70 9.06
C GLY A 106 49.27 -6.31 8.63
N LYS A 107 48.64 -5.66 7.66
CA LYS A 107 49.07 -4.34 7.14
C LYS A 107 48.93 -3.20 8.16
N LEU A 108 48.20 -3.44 9.24
CA LEU A 108 48.01 -2.50 10.33
C LEU A 108 48.88 -2.83 11.57
N SER A 109 49.70 -3.90 11.52
CA SER A 109 50.60 -4.27 12.61
C SER A 109 51.51 -3.10 12.99
N GLY A 110 51.44 -2.68 14.26
CA GLY A 110 52.14 -1.50 14.75
C GLY A 110 51.38 -0.17 14.68
N LYS A 111 50.09 -0.19 14.31
CA LYS A 111 49.22 0.98 14.32
C LYS A 111 47.91 0.71 15.10
N PRO A 112 48.00 0.52 16.44
CA PRO A 112 46.85 0.05 17.24
C PRO A 112 45.60 0.95 17.15
N GLY A 113 45.77 2.27 17.00
CA GLY A 113 44.63 3.18 16.82
C GLY A 113 43.89 3.03 15.49
N LYS A 114 44.56 2.48 14.45
CA LYS A 114 43.85 2.17 13.18
C LYS A 114 43.15 0.83 13.27
N GLU A 115 43.74 -0.16 13.93
CA GLU A 115 43.07 -1.46 14.13
C GLU A 115 41.79 -1.30 14.94
N GLU A 116 41.83 -0.48 16.00
CA GLU A 116 40.65 -0.20 16.83
C GLU A 116 39.53 0.48 16.02
N LYS A 117 39.90 1.44 15.16
CA LYS A 117 38.96 2.12 14.29
C LYS A 117 38.25 1.15 13.34
N TYR A 118 38.97 0.17 12.77
CA TYR A 118 38.33 -0.85 11.88
C TYR A 118 37.46 -1.80 12.70
N ARG A 119 37.86 -2.21 13.91
CA ARG A 119 36.99 -3.03 14.78
C ARG A 119 35.71 -2.32 15.14
N GLN A 120 35.82 -1.06 15.55
CA GLN A 120 34.66 -0.25 15.89
C GLN A 120 33.70 -0.10 14.70
N ALA A 121 34.23 0.23 13.53
CA ALA A 121 33.40 0.33 12.30
C ALA A 121 32.68 -0.99 11.95
N MET A 122 33.36 -2.13 12.11
CA MET A 122 32.75 -3.44 11.90
C MET A 122 31.64 -3.74 12.91
N MET A 123 31.84 -3.36 14.19
CA MET A 123 30.82 -3.51 15.22
C MET A 123 29.55 -2.65 14.89
N GLU A 124 29.75 -1.41 14.50
CA GLU A 124 28.67 -0.51 14.08
C GLU A 124 27.87 -1.10 12.89
N GLU A 125 28.55 -1.68 11.90
CA GLU A 125 27.87 -2.33 10.77
C GLU A 125 27.16 -3.63 11.17
N CYS A 126 27.67 -4.38 12.13
CA CYS A 126 26.98 -5.54 12.70
C CYS A 126 25.70 -5.14 13.44
N GLU A 127 25.76 -4.09 14.27
CA GLU A 127 24.56 -3.54 14.94
C GLU A 127 23.53 -3.04 13.94
N HIS A 128 23.97 -2.41 12.86
CA HIS A 128 23.08 -2.00 11.76
C HIS A 128 22.39 -3.20 11.12
N LEU A 129 23.11 -4.28 10.82
CA LEU A 129 22.53 -5.53 10.29
C LEU A 129 21.51 -6.16 11.24
N LEU A 130 21.81 -6.18 12.54
CA LEU A 130 20.85 -6.67 13.55
C LEU A 130 19.57 -5.83 13.57
N THR A 131 19.71 -4.51 13.48
CA THR A 131 18.55 -3.60 13.41
C THR A 131 17.72 -3.87 12.16
N LEU A 132 18.34 -4.03 11.00
CA LEU A 132 17.64 -4.38 9.74
C LEU A 132 16.93 -5.73 9.88
N SER A 133 17.60 -6.74 10.43
CA SER A 133 16.99 -8.07 10.66
C SER A 133 15.75 -7.99 11.57
N ASN A 134 15.83 -7.24 12.66
CA ASN A 134 14.71 -7.06 13.57
C ASN A 134 13.53 -6.33 12.92
N ARG A 135 13.79 -5.31 12.09
CA ARG A 135 12.74 -4.62 11.31
C ARG A 135 11.99 -5.58 10.41
N VAL A 136 12.70 -6.49 9.73
CA VAL A 136 12.08 -7.54 8.90
C VAL A 136 11.17 -8.43 9.73
N LEU A 137 11.69 -8.91 10.85
CA LEU A 137 10.94 -9.81 11.73
C LEU A 137 9.65 -9.16 12.23
N VAL A 138 9.71 -7.88 12.62
CA VAL A 138 8.54 -7.10 13.05
C VAL A 138 7.54 -6.96 11.91
N LEU A 139 7.99 -6.63 10.70
CA LEU A 139 7.12 -6.52 9.52
C LEU A 139 6.45 -7.85 9.19
N THR A 140 7.19 -8.96 9.22
CA THR A 140 6.62 -10.29 8.96
C THR A 140 5.56 -10.64 10.00
N LYS A 141 5.83 -10.42 11.29
CA LYS A 141 4.85 -10.66 12.36
C LYS A 141 3.61 -9.77 12.25
N LEU A 142 3.78 -8.52 11.81
CA LEU A 142 2.66 -7.61 11.54
C LEU A 142 1.78 -8.12 10.38
N ASP A 143 2.41 -8.63 9.32
CA ASP A 143 1.69 -9.16 8.15
C ASP A 143 0.90 -10.43 8.47
N GLU A 144 1.43 -11.26 9.33
CA GLU A 144 0.78 -12.49 9.82
C GLU A 144 -0.26 -12.22 10.91
N GLY A 145 -0.38 -10.98 11.41
CA GLY A 145 -1.25 -10.64 12.54
C GLY A 145 -0.80 -11.22 13.88
N HIS A 146 0.46 -11.67 13.95
CA HIS A 146 1.05 -12.33 15.12
C HIS A 146 1.97 -11.44 15.94
N LEU A 147 1.89 -10.10 15.77
CA LEU A 147 2.69 -9.18 16.57
C LEU A 147 2.13 -9.12 17.99
N GLU A 148 2.81 -9.76 18.92
CA GLU A 148 2.57 -9.60 20.34
C GLU A 148 3.36 -8.38 20.84
N LEU A 149 2.64 -7.37 21.34
CA LEU A 149 3.26 -6.18 21.93
C LEU A 149 3.58 -6.44 23.40
N HIS A 150 4.83 -6.24 23.76
CA HIS A 150 5.29 -6.28 25.16
C HIS A 150 5.16 -4.86 25.76
N GLN A 151 3.95 -4.54 26.23
CA GLN A 151 3.65 -3.22 26.78
C GLN A 151 4.20 -3.09 28.21
N GLU A 152 4.94 -2.01 28.45
CA GLU A 152 5.52 -1.63 29.73
C GLU A 152 5.43 -0.12 29.97
N GLU A 153 5.70 0.32 31.19
CA GLU A 153 5.79 1.74 31.48
C GLU A 153 7.10 2.30 30.93
N VAL A 154 7.01 3.13 29.90
CA VAL A 154 8.16 3.73 29.23
C VAL A 154 8.27 5.22 29.60
N PRO A 155 9.39 5.65 30.21
CA PRO A 155 9.64 7.06 30.45
C PRO A 155 10.04 7.75 29.15
N LEU A 156 9.20 8.69 28.68
CA LEU A 156 9.39 9.35 27.38
C LEU A 156 10.60 10.26 27.34
N ARG A 157 10.89 10.99 28.44
CA ARG A 157 12.04 11.91 28.47
C ARG A 157 13.36 11.21 28.21
N PRO A 158 13.80 10.20 28.99
CA PRO A 158 15.07 9.53 28.74
C PRO A 158 15.11 8.80 27.40
N LEU A 159 13.96 8.28 26.91
CA LEU A 159 13.88 7.66 25.61
C LEU A 159 14.14 8.67 24.48
N LEU A 160 13.50 9.84 24.51
CA LEU A 160 13.68 10.88 23.52
C LEU A 160 15.06 11.52 23.58
N ASP A 161 15.59 11.77 24.78
CA ASP A 161 16.92 12.33 24.97
C ASP A 161 18.01 11.41 24.38
N ASP A 162 17.93 10.09 24.62
CA ASP A 162 18.84 9.09 24.01
C ASP A 162 18.73 9.07 22.47
N MET A 163 17.50 9.13 21.94
CA MET A 163 17.27 9.15 20.49
C MET A 163 17.84 10.43 19.85
N ILE A 164 17.55 11.59 20.43
CA ILE A 164 18.04 12.90 19.96
C ILE A 164 19.57 12.92 19.95
N ALA A 165 20.23 12.45 21.04
CA ALA A 165 21.67 12.39 21.12
C ALA A 165 22.26 11.52 20.00
N LYS A 166 21.71 10.32 19.77
CA LYS A 166 22.17 9.40 18.72
C LYS A 166 21.99 9.98 17.32
N ILE A 167 20.85 10.61 17.05
CA ILE A 167 20.55 11.22 15.74
C ILE A 167 21.45 12.42 15.49
N SER A 168 21.66 13.27 16.49
CA SER A 168 22.55 14.44 16.38
C SER A 168 24.01 14.07 16.06
N LEU A 169 24.46 12.91 16.49
CA LEU A 169 25.80 12.39 16.16
C LEU A 169 25.89 11.84 14.73
N LYS A 170 24.80 11.33 14.18
CA LYS A 170 24.78 10.70 12.85
C LYS A 170 24.60 11.67 11.70
N THR A 171 23.94 12.79 11.93
CA THR A 171 23.62 13.75 10.86
C THR A 171 24.72 14.81 10.71
N SER A 172 24.99 15.19 9.45
CA SER A 172 25.85 16.33 9.12
C SER A 172 25.10 17.66 9.08
N LYS A 173 23.76 17.64 9.10
CA LYS A 173 22.91 18.83 9.09
C LYS A 173 22.89 19.50 10.47
N ARG A 174 22.64 20.79 10.49
CA ARG A 174 22.40 21.52 11.75
C ARG A 174 20.96 21.26 12.18
N VAL A 175 20.77 20.46 13.23
CA VAL A 175 19.43 20.10 13.76
C VAL A 175 19.24 20.76 15.13
N GLU A 176 18.13 21.45 15.27
CA GLU A 176 17.65 22.05 16.53
C GLU A 176 16.42 21.26 16.99
N PHE A 177 16.49 20.68 18.19
CA PHE A 177 15.37 19.94 18.78
C PHE A 177 14.75 20.72 19.94
N THR A 178 13.41 20.83 19.92
CA THR A 178 12.63 21.34 21.05
C THR A 178 11.71 20.23 21.55
N THR A 179 11.77 19.92 22.84
CA THR A 179 10.88 18.91 23.45
C THR A 179 10.00 19.54 24.50
N VAL A 180 8.69 19.33 24.41
CA VAL A 180 7.70 19.88 25.33
C VAL A 180 6.82 18.74 25.88
N TYR A 181 6.68 18.68 27.20
CA TYR A 181 5.89 17.65 27.87
C TYR A 181 4.71 18.28 28.61
N HIS A 182 3.48 17.99 28.14
CA HIS A 182 2.23 18.41 28.77
C HIS A 182 1.59 17.22 29.47
N ARG A 183 1.97 16.99 30.73
CA ARG A 183 1.45 15.91 31.59
C ARG A 183 1.53 14.51 30.96
N CYS A 184 2.53 14.26 30.12
CA CYS A 184 2.79 12.99 29.47
C CYS A 184 4.29 12.65 29.57
N GLU A 185 4.72 12.21 30.76
CA GLU A 185 6.11 11.81 31.01
C GLU A 185 6.32 10.31 30.91
N MET A 186 5.24 9.53 31.16
CA MET A 186 5.21 8.08 31.07
C MET A 186 4.16 7.62 30.07
N VAL A 187 4.44 6.57 29.32
CA VAL A 187 3.50 5.94 28.40
C VAL A 187 3.53 4.42 28.59
N TYR A 188 2.36 3.79 28.51
CA TYR A 188 2.27 2.33 28.52
C TYR A 188 2.30 1.82 27.07
N ALA A 189 3.46 1.33 26.66
CA ALA A 189 3.73 0.95 25.27
C ALA A 189 4.85 -0.11 25.21
N ASP A 190 4.99 -0.72 24.04
CA ASP A 190 6.18 -1.50 23.71
C ASP A 190 7.34 -0.55 23.40
N ALA A 191 8.38 -0.57 24.25
CA ALA A 191 9.52 0.36 24.16
C ALA A 191 10.27 0.23 22.82
N PHE A 192 10.39 -0.98 22.28
CA PHE A 192 11.04 -1.22 20.99
C PHE A 192 10.22 -0.62 19.85
N CYS A 193 8.93 -0.94 19.77
CA CYS A 193 8.04 -0.41 18.74
C CYS A 193 7.93 1.11 18.80
N LEU A 194 7.84 1.69 20.00
CA LEU A 194 7.79 3.14 20.19
C LEU A 194 9.07 3.81 19.68
N ARG A 195 10.24 3.24 19.99
CA ARG A 195 11.55 3.72 19.52
C ARG A 195 11.63 3.66 17.98
N GLU A 196 11.16 2.59 17.37
CA GLU A 196 11.16 2.42 15.91
C GLU A 196 10.25 3.45 15.23
N VAL A 197 9.04 3.67 15.75
CA VAL A 197 8.10 4.66 15.19
C VAL A 197 8.68 6.07 15.29
N LEU A 198 9.15 6.46 16.47
CA LEU A 198 9.73 7.79 16.68
C LEU A 198 11.00 7.98 15.86
N GLY A 199 11.86 6.96 15.78
CA GLY A 199 13.07 6.97 14.97
C GLY A 199 12.76 7.22 13.51
N ASN A 200 11.77 6.52 12.95
CA ASN A 200 11.34 6.72 11.57
C ASN A 200 10.81 8.14 11.31
N LEU A 201 10.05 8.71 12.26
CA LEU A 201 9.55 10.09 12.14
C LEU A 201 10.69 11.11 12.17
N LEU A 202 11.63 10.96 13.08
CA LEU A 202 12.79 11.86 13.21
C LEU A 202 13.75 11.76 12.02
N ASP A 203 14.02 10.54 11.56
CA ASP A 203 14.83 10.31 10.35
C ASP A 203 14.18 10.92 9.11
N ASN A 204 12.86 10.81 8.98
CA ASN A 204 12.11 11.44 7.90
C ASN A 204 12.17 12.97 7.99
N ALA A 205 11.98 13.55 9.17
CA ALA A 205 12.08 14.98 9.40
C ALA A 205 13.44 15.54 8.96
N ILE A 206 14.52 14.85 9.26
CA ILE A 206 15.88 15.25 8.86
C ILE A 206 16.11 15.02 7.37
N LYS A 207 15.69 13.89 6.85
CA LYS A 207 15.90 13.51 5.45
C LYS A 207 15.22 14.47 4.46
N TYR A 208 14.00 14.87 4.78
CA TYR A 208 13.17 15.72 3.89
C TYR A 208 13.19 17.20 4.27
N SER A 209 14.20 17.64 5.00
CA SER A 209 14.42 19.05 5.34
C SER A 209 15.64 19.63 4.64
N HIS A 210 15.77 20.95 4.74
CA HIS A 210 16.90 21.72 4.26
C HIS A 210 18.15 21.52 5.15
N GLU A 211 19.17 22.37 4.98
CA GLU A 211 20.41 22.33 5.78
C GLU A 211 20.18 22.64 7.27
N GLU A 212 19.27 23.57 7.57
CA GLU A 212 18.86 23.92 8.93
C GLU A 212 17.51 23.26 9.24
N VAL A 213 17.54 22.32 10.15
CA VAL A 213 16.40 21.50 10.53
C VAL A 213 15.92 21.88 11.93
N LYS A 214 14.63 22.22 12.05
CA LYS A 214 13.99 22.42 13.35
C LYS A 214 12.94 21.34 13.55
N ILE A 215 13.01 20.65 14.68
CA ILE A 215 12.11 19.56 15.03
C ILE A 215 11.53 19.84 16.42
N ASP A 216 10.23 20.04 16.48
CA ASP A 216 9.50 20.20 17.74
C ASP A 216 8.79 18.89 18.08
N ILE A 217 9.10 18.33 19.24
CA ILE A 217 8.44 17.13 19.76
C ILE A 217 7.56 17.52 20.92
N ILE A 218 6.25 17.36 20.79
CA ILE A 218 5.25 17.76 21.77
C ILE A 218 4.52 16.52 22.27
N CYS A 219 4.66 16.22 23.56
CA CYS A 219 3.99 15.10 24.21
C CYS A 219 2.83 15.63 25.08
N GLU A 220 1.59 15.29 24.72
CA GLU A 220 0.37 15.77 25.37
C GLU A 220 -0.45 14.59 25.89
N SER A 221 -0.98 14.69 27.11
CA SER A 221 -1.97 13.73 27.63
C SER A 221 -3.37 14.16 27.21
N GLU A 222 -4.04 13.32 26.41
CA GLU A 222 -5.40 13.56 25.92
C GLU A 222 -6.28 12.33 26.14
N LYS A 223 -7.33 12.43 26.95
CA LYS A 223 -8.35 11.37 27.18
C LYS A 223 -7.77 9.99 27.57
N GLY A 224 -6.71 9.97 28.38
CA GLY A 224 -6.06 8.72 28.80
C GLY A 224 -5.03 8.16 27.81
N PHE A 225 -4.78 8.85 26.71
CA PHE A 225 -3.73 8.56 25.76
C PHE A 225 -2.62 9.59 25.82
N CYS A 226 -1.41 9.18 25.47
CA CYS A 226 -0.31 10.10 25.20
C CYS A 226 -0.23 10.37 23.71
N LYS A 227 -0.43 11.63 23.31
CA LYS A 227 -0.31 12.11 21.95
C LYS A 227 1.06 12.71 21.74
N ILE A 228 1.88 12.10 20.89
CA ILE A 228 3.20 12.59 20.55
C ILE A 228 3.12 13.21 19.15
N LYS A 229 3.43 14.49 19.05
CA LYS A 229 3.50 15.24 17.81
C LYS A 229 4.95 15.50 17.46
N VAL A 230 5.35 15.21 16.23
CA VAL A 230 6.65 15.55 15.68
C VAL A 230 6.41 16.55 14.55
N CYS A 231 6.83 17.79 14.74
CA CYS A 231 6.67 18.87 13.78
C CYS A 231 8.05 19.26 13.24
N ASP A 232 8.19 19.32 11.92
CA ASP A 232 9.41 19.71 11.24
C ASP A 232 9.21 20.93 10.33
N ASN A 233 10.30 21.61 9.97
CA ASN A 233 10.32 22.71 9.02
C ASN A 233 10.74 22.29 7.61
N GLY A 234 10.55 21.02 7.27
CA GLY A 234 10.98 20.44 6.01
C GLY A 234 10.10 20.81 4.80
N LEU A 235 10.23 20.00 3.74
CA LEU A 235 9.55 20.23 2.46
C LEU A 235 8.02 20.09 2.53
N GLY A 236 7.51 19.51 3.61
CA GLY A 236 6.09 19.21 3.79
C GLY A 236 5.58 18.13 2.82
N ILE A 237 4.33 17.71 3.04
CA ILE A 237 3.66 16.67 2.24
C ILE A 237 2.46 17.31 1.54
N PRO A 238 2.40 17.25 0.19
CA PRO A 238 1.25 17.77 -0.57
C PRO A 238 -0.06 17.14 -0.10
N LEU A 239 -1.14 17.92 -0.01
CA LEU A 239 -2.44 17.47 0.49
C LEU A 239 -2.95 16.19 -0.22
N LYS A 240 -2.71 16.07 -1.52
CA LYS A 240 -3.10 14.90 -2.31
C LYS A 240 -2.36 13.61 -1.91
N ASP A 241 -1.17 13.74 -1.35
CA ASP A 241 -0.31 12.60 -0.99
C ASP A 241 -0.46 12.24 0.50
N GLN A 242 -1.06 13.11 1.33
CA GLN A 242 -1.20 12.88 2.79
C GLN A 242 -2.02 11.63 3.14
N SER A 243 -3.04 11.29 2.35
CA SER A 243 -3.81 10.06 2.55
C SER A 243 -3.06 8.79 2.14
N LEU A 244 -2.02 8.93 1.34
CA LEU A 244 -1.27 7.82 0.76
C LEU A 244 -0.02 7.46 1.56
N ILE A 245 0.55 8.42 2.33
CA ILE A 245 1.81 8.20 3.07
C ILE A 245 1.75 7.11 4.15
N PHE A 246 0.55 6.79 4.62
CA PHE A 246 0.31 5.70 5.58
C PHE A 246 -0.02 4.36 4.90
N ASN A 247 -0.20 4.37 3.59
CA ASN A 247 -0.33 3.12 2.86
C ASN A 247 1.04 2.44 2.76
N ARG A 248 1.05 1.14 2.96
CA ARG A 248 2.27 0.36 2.81
C ARG A 248 2.87 0.58 1.43
N PHE A 249 4.20 0.84 1.38
CA PHE A 249 4.98 0.92 0.15
C PHE A 249 4.67 2.11 -0.78
N GLU A 250 3.83 3.05 -0.39
CA GLU A 250 3.62 4.25 -1.17
C GLU A 250 4.68 5.32 -0.88
N ARG A 251 5.13 5.98 -1.92
CA ARG A 251 6.03 7.14 -1.86
C ARG A 251 5.38 8.32 -2.55
N SER A 252 5.44 9.49 -1.92
CA SER A 252 5.00 10.71 -2.58
C SER A 252 5.85 10.98 -3.83
N ALA A 253 5.18 11.29 -4.96
CA ALA A 253 5.84 11.67 -6.21
C ALA A 253 6.69 12.95 -6.07
N ALA A 254 6.49 13.73 -5.00
CA ALA A 254 7.29 14.90 -4.68
C ALA A 254 8.74 14.55 -4.29
N VAL A 255 8.98 13.36 -3.75
CA VAL A 255 10.31 12.87 -3.34
C VAL A 255 11.24 12.64 -4.55
N GLY A 256 10.69 12.30 -5.71
CA GLY A 256 11.46 12.08 -6.94
C GLY A 256 12.08 13.35 -7.55
N ARG A 257 11.69 14.54 -7.10
CA ARG A 257 12.21 15.82 -7.62
C ARG A 257 13.36 16.40 -6.81
N SER A 258 13.57 15.97 -5.56
CA SER A 258 14.77 16.32 -4.80
C SER A 258 15.85 15.31 -5.11
N GLY A 259 16.65 15.61 -6.14
CA GLY A 259 17.60 14.71 -6.74
C GLY A 259 18.66 14.17 -5.82
N ARG A 260 19.06 12.92 -6.11
CA ARG A 260 20.33 12.29 -5.79
C ARG A 260 20.67 12.15 -4.31
N GLY A 261 20.08 11.18 -3.71
CA GLY A 261 20.51 10.66 -2.42
C GLY A 261 19.85 9.28 -2.25
N GLY A 262 20.51 8.25 -2.78
CA GLY A 262 20.05 6.88 -2.63
C GLY A 262 20.12 6.48 -1.16
N ALA A 263 18.98 6.41 -0.52
CA ALA A 263 18.74 5.54 0.62
C ALA A 263 17.26 5.21 0.59
N ALA A 264 16.95 3.95 0.44
CA ALA A 264 15.61 3.42 0.52
C ALA A 264 15.08 3.62 1.95
N GLY A 265 14.44 4.76 2.21
CA GLY A 265 13.71 4.96 3.45
C GLY A 265 12.41 4.17 3.40
N PHE A 266 12.25 3.20 4.28
CA PHE A 266 11.01 2.49 4.48
C PHE A 266 10.06 3.40 5.27
N CYS A 267 8.93 3.80 4.65
CA CYS A 267 7.79 4.28 5.40
C CYS A 267 7.05 3.05 5.94
N VAL A 268 7.17 2.82 7.24
CA VAL A 268 6.27 1.92 7.96
C VAL A 268 5.18 2.83 8.53
N GLY A 269 4.00 2.74 7.95
CA GLY A 269 2.79 3.36 8.49
C GLY A 269 2.07 2.38 9.41
#